data_4e431fccebcc55c7199a14b0731c98c5
#
_entry.id   4e431fccebcc55c7199a14b0731c98c5
#
_cell.length_a   1.000
_cell.length_b   1.000
_cell.length_c   1.000
_cell.angle_alpha   90.00
_cell.angle_beta   90.00
_cell.angle_gamma   90.00
#
_symmetry.space_group_name_H-M   'P 1'
#
loop_
_entity.id
_entity.type
_entity.pdbx_description
1 polymer ?
#
loop_
_entity_poly.entity_id
_entity_poly.type
_entity_poly.pdbx_seq_one_letter_code
_entity_poly.pdbx_strand_id
1 'polypeptide(L)'
;SLVGSEMCIRDSLDADYIDRILEEAKAAEEVITFSTKDSSADYFAYHIRKEGNETRFSVKCEAFDEEFILTMPGLFNVENALGVIAAAVKFGIPKEYIHSGLLRARSSGRMELYASKDKNILAIVDYAHNKLSFEKLFSSMKEEYPDYAIVSIFGCPGKKALIRRRDLGTVAGQYSKKVYLVAEDPGYEPVEDISEDIAQYVEAQNCPYEMIEDRGEAIKAAIESAEGKTLLLVTGKGGETRQKYGSEYLNCPSDVEYVKKYLAEYDVRKCEE
;
A
#
# COMPACT_ATOMS: atom_id res chain seq x y z
N SER A 1 18.32 12.05 1.17
CA SER A 1 19.57 12.50 1.80
C SER A 1 19.24 13.47 2.91
N LEU A 2 19.52 13.11 4.13
CA LEU A 2 19.37 13.94 5.30
C LEU A 2 20.75 14.55 5.59
N VAL A 3 20.86 15.87 5.54
CA VAL A 3 22.08 16.59 5.83
C VAL A 3 21.83 17.46 7.07
N GLY A 4 22.57 17.18 8.13
CA GLY A 4 22.58 17.97 9.35
C GLY A 4 23.45 17.28 10.42
N SER A 5 24.25 18.03 11.15
CA SER A 5 25.25 17.56 12.08
C SER A 5 24.71 17.03 13.42
N GLU A 6 23.40 16.91 13.58
CA GLU A 6 22.74 16.41 14.80
C GLU A 6 21.67 15.38 14.41
N MET A 7 22.07 14.25 13.80
CA MET A 7 21.07 13.30 13.30
C MET A 7 21.09 11.97 14.04
N CYS A 8 19.95 11.69 14.67
CA CYS A 8 19.51 10.33 14.98
C CYS A 8 19.06 9.64 13.69
N ILE A 9 19.71 8.56 13.31
CA ILE A 9 19.24 7.68 12.24
C ILE A 9 18.41 6.57 12.88
N ARG A 10 17.24 6.31 12.26
CA ARG A 10 16.39 5.16 12.60
C ARG A 10 16.26 4.32 11.36
N ASP A 11 16.67 3.07 11.47
CA ASP A 11 16.67 2.18 10.31
C ASP A 11 16.21 0.77 10.67
N SER A 12 15.60 0.11 9.67
CA SER A 12 15.14 -1.25 9.77
C SER A 12 16.29 -2.21 9.49
N LEU A 13 16.58 -3.12 10.41
CA LEU A 13 17.51 -4.22 10.14
C LEU A 13 16.98 -5.19 9.09
N ASP A 14 15.68 -5.09 8.74
CA ASP A 14 15.04 -5.89 7.71
C ASP A 14 15.19 -5.25 6.30
N ALA A 15 15.84 -4.07 6.20
CA ALA A 15 15.99 -3.33 4.94
C ALA A 15 17.05 -3.98 4.03
N ASP A 16 16.80 -3.88 2.70
CA ASP A 16 17.82 -4.21 1.71
C ASP A 16 19.05 -3.32 1.89
N TYR A 17 20.26 -3.90 1.75
CA TYR A 17 21.54 -3.19 1.90
C TYR A 17 21.81 -2.63 3.31
N ILE A 18 21.25 -3.23 4.36
CA ILE A 18 21.39 -2.75 5.75
C ILE A 18 22.85 -2.54 6.16
N ASP A 19 23.77 -3.41 5.77
CA ASP A 19 25.20 -3.28 6.11
C ASP A 19 25.79 -1.97 5.58
N ARG A 20 25.42 -1.56 4.36
CA ARG A 20 25.84 -0.30 3.76
C ARG A 20 25.20 0.90 4.46
N ILE A 21 23.93 0.78 4.82
CA ILE A 21 23.20 1.82 5.55
C ILE A 21 23.86 2.04 6.92
N LEU A 22 24.15 0.98 7.66
CA LEU A 22 24.82 1.06 8.97
C LEU A 22 26.24 1.61 8.86
N GLU A 23 26.95 1.31 7.77
CA GLU A 23 28.29 1.87 7.52
C GLU A 23 28.21 3.40 7.34
N GLU A 24 27.31 3.89 6.52
CA GLU A 24 27.07 5.33 6.31
C GLU A 24 26.52 6.00 7.58
N ALA A 25 25.75 5.26 8.39
CA ALA A 25 25.19 5.74 9.64
C ALA A 25 26.22 5.95 10.77
N LYS A 26 27.45 5.43 10.65
CA LYS A 26 28.52 5.62 11.65
C LYS A 26 28.88 7.08 11.91
N ALA A 27 28.52 7.98 11.00
CA ALA A 27 28.73 9.41 11.17
C ALA A 27 27.61 10.10 11.99
N ALA A 28 26.53 9.38 12.32
CA ALA A 28 25.45 9.92 13.12
C ALA A 28 25.78 9.84 14.62
N GLU A 29 25.27 10.78 15.41
CA GLU A 29 25.46 10.76 16.88
C GLU A 29 24.79 9.56 17.52
N GLU A 30 23.68 9.08 16.95
CA GLU A 30 22.95 7.94 17.46
C GLU A 30 22.29 7.18 16.32
N VAL A 31 22.35 5.86 16.37
CA VAL A 31 21.66 4.95 15.46
C VAL A 31 20.69 4.11 16.28
N ILE A 32 19.41 4.18 15.97
CA ILE A 32 18.35 3.38 16.58
C ILE A 32 17.87 2.38 15.55
N THR A 33 17.92 1.11 15.88
CA THR A 33 17.55 0.00 15.00
C THR A 33 16.19 -0.58 15.37
N PHE A 34 15.46 -1.06 14.39
CA PHE A 34 14.22 -1.80 14.61
C PHE A 34 14.08 -2.96 13.63
N SER A 35 13.38 -4.02 14.04
CA SER A 35 13.19 -5.23 13.23
C SER A 35 11.94 -6.01 13.62
N THR A 36 11.39 -6.72 12.65
CA THR A 36 10.37 -7.75 12.85
C THR A 36 10.95 -9.17 12.84
N LYS A 37 12.26 -9.32 12.55
CA LYS A 37 12.95 -10.62 12.38
C LYS A 37 14.14 -10.79 13.29
N ASP A 38 14.89 -9.71 13.55
CA ASP A 38 16.12 -9.75 14.35
C ASP A 38 15.87 -9.20 15.75
N SER A 39 15.95 -10.08 16.75
CA SER A 39 15.75 -9.74 18.17
C SER A 39 16.88 -8.94 18.79
N SER A 40 17.97 -8.68 18.06
CA SER A 40 19.07 -7.83 18.51
C SER A 40 18.80 -6.34 18.27
N ALA A 41 17.76 -5.98 17.50
CA ALA A 41 17.35 -4.61 17.27
C ALA A 41 16.93 -3.91 18.58
N ASP A 42 17.15 -2.59 18.66
CA ASP A 42 16.73 -1.77 19.81
C ASP A 42 15.21 -1.81 20.02
N TYR A 43 14.45 -1.93 18.93
CA TYR A 43 12.99 -2.13 18.94
C TYR A 43 12.67 -3.39 18.13
N PHE A 44 12.26 -4.44 18.82
CA PHE A 44 11.93 -5.73 18.21
C PHE A 44 10.44 -6.03 18.31
N ALA A 45 9.77 -6.21 17.15
CA ALA A 45 8.39 -6.68 17.13
C ALA A 45 8.31 -8.20 17.00
N TYR A 46 7.46 -8.81 17.81
CA TYR A 46 7.23 -10.25 17.84
C TYR A 46 5.78 -10.57 18.14
N HIS A 47 5.38 -11.84 18.10
CA HIS A 47 3.97 -12.28 18.24
C HIS A 47 3.01 -11.50 17.34
N ILE A 48 3.45 -11.22 16.11
CA ILE A 48 2.64 -10.49 15.13
C ILE A 48 1.51 -11.41 14.67
N ARG A 49 0.26 -10.97 14.84
CA ARG A 49 -0.93 -11.73 14.46
C ARG A 49 -2.06 -10.82 14.03
N LYS A 50 -2.88 -11.31 13.11
CA LYS A 50 -4.07 -10.62 12.67
C LYS A 50 -5.29 -11.14 13.43
N GLU A 51 -6.09 -10.23 13.98
CA GLU A 51 -7.35 -10.53 14.66
C GLU A 51 -8.46 -9.65 14.05
N GLY A 52 -9.25 -10.21 13.14
CA GLY A 52 -10.26 -9.44 12.41
C GLY A 52 -9.63 -8.33 11.56
N ASN A 53 -9.98 -7.08 11.84
CA ASN A 53 -9.42 -5.90 11.15
C ASN A 53 -8.21 -5.27 11.89
N GLU A 54 -7.73 -5.90 12.95
CA GLU A 54 -6.62 -5.43 13.76
C GLU A 54 -5.39 -6.30 13.54
N THR A 55 -4.21 -5.71 13.57
CA THR A 55 -2.93 -6.40 13.71
C THR A 55 -2.41 -6.15 15.11
N ARG A 56 -2.22 -7.23 15.88
CA ARG A 56 -1.66 -7.19 17.23
C ARG A 56 -0.21 -7.65 17.18
N PHE A 57 0.67 -6.97 17.89
CA PHE A 57 2.09 -7.30 17.95
C PHE A 57 2.68 -6.79 19.24
N SER A 58 3.64 -7.54 19.79
CA SER A 58 4.41 -7.13 20.96
C SER A 58 5.65 -6.37 20.50
N VAL A 59 6.06 -5.34 21.23
CA VAL A 59 7.30 -4.60 21.00
C VAL A 59 8.14 -4.63 22.25
N LYS A 60 9.35 -5.15 22.11
CA LYS A 60 10.38 -5.12 23.14
C LYS A 60 11.40 -4.06 22.82
N CYS A 61 11.67 -3.18 23.78
CA CYS A 61 12.76 -2.21 23.77
C CYS A 61 13.26 -1.99 25.19
N GLU A 62 14.24 -1.11 25.41
CA GLU A 62 14.76 -0.79 26.75
C GLU A 62 13.66 -0.23 27.68
N ALA A 63 12.73 0.55 27.13
CA ALA A 63 11.71 1.25 27.92
C ALA A 63 10.50 0.37 28.31
N PHE A 64 10.18 -0.67 27.52
CA PHE A 64 9.01 -1.53 27.75
C PHE A 64 9.06 -2.84 26.93
N ASP A 65 8.18 -3.77 27.31
CA ASP A 65 7.84 -4.97 26.56
C ASP A 65 6.32 -5.12 26.61
N GLU A 66 5.62 -4.62 25.58
CA GLU A 66 4.15 -4.47 25.58
C GLU A 66 3.51 -4.78 24.23
N GLU A 67 2.23 -5.16 24.27
CA GLU A 67 1.42 -5.40 23.06
C GLU A 67 0.83 -4.09 22.54
N PHE A 68 0.92 -3.88 21.22
CA PHE A 68 0.30 -2.78 20.48
C PHE A 68 -0.75 -3.29 19.51
N ILE A 69 -1.68 -2.41 19.14
CA ILE A 69 -2.74 -2.68 18.17
C ILE A 69 -2.64 -1.66 17.04
N LEU A 70 -2.61 -2.17 15.81
CA LEU A 70 -2.65 -1.39 14.59
C LEU A 70 -3.89 -1.78 13.78
N THR A 71 -4.65 -0.79 13.35
CA THR A 71 -5.88 -1.00 12.58
C THR A 71 -5.71 -0.72 11.09
N MET A 72 -4.49 -0.40 10.65
CA MET A 72 -4.14 -0.35 9.23
C MET A 72 -3.86 -1.77 8.73
N PRO A 73 -4.45 -2.20 7.59
CA PRO A 73 -4.14 -3.48 6.97
C PRO A 73 -2.68 -3.52 6.48
N GLY A 74 -2.18 -4.72 6.23
CA GLY A 74 -0.81 -4.94 5.75
C GLY A 74 0.18 -5.21 6.88
N LEU A 75 0.68 -6.46 6.98
CA LEU A 75 1.66 -6.87 8.00
C LEU A 75 2.94 -6.02 7.97
N PHE A 76 3.32 -5.50 6.79
CA PHE A 76 4.45 -4.57 6.65
C PHE A 76 4.24 -3.24 7.41
N ASN A 77 3.00 -2.89 7.77
CA ASN A 77 2.74 -1.70 8.58
C ASN A 77 3.20 -1.86 10.04
N VAL A 78 3.46 -3.08 10.51
CA VAL A 78 4.13 -3.30 11.80
C VAL A 78 5.56 -2.75 11.75
N GLU A 79 6.29 -2.96 10.67
CA GLU A 79 7.63 -2.38 10.46
C GLU A 79 7.58 -0.84 10.46
N ASN A 80 6.61 -0.26 9.75
CA ASN A 80 6.39 1.18 9.77
C ASN A 80 6.03 1.69 11.18
N ALA A 81 5.21 0.95 11.92
CA ALA A 81 4.83 1.29 13.29
C ALA A 81 6.03 1.26 14.25
N LEU A 82 6.97 0.31 14.09
CA LEU A 82 8.21 0.26 14.88
C LEU A 82 9.03 1.54 14.73
N GLY A 83 9.21 2.03 13.49
CA GLY A 83 9.90 3.30 13.26
C GLY A 83 9.21 4.49 13.93
N VAL A 84 7.87 4.51 13.95
CA VAL A 84 7.07 5.53 14.65
C VAL A 84 7.21 5.39 16.17
N ILE A 85 7.14 4.17 16.70
CA ILE A 85 7.31 3.90 18.14
C ILE A 85 8.69 4.35 18.60
N ALA A 86 9.75 3.97 17.87
CA ALA A 86 11.13 4.36 18.18
C ALA A 86 11.29 5.89 18.20
N ALA A 87 10.69 6.59 17.21
CA ALA A 87 10.67 8.04 17.19
C ALA A 87 9.93 8.64 18.39
N ALA A 88 8.74 8.14 18.68
CA ALA A 88 7.90 8.65 19.75
C ALA A 88 8.56 8.48 21.13
N VAL A 89 9.16 7.31 21.39
CA VAL A 89 9.92 7.05 22.63
C VAL A 89 11.11 8.02 22.74
N LYS A 90 11.84 8.22 21.66
CA LYS A 90 12.98 9.16 21.64
C LYS A 90 12.56 10.60 21.94
N PHE A 91 11.37 11.01 21.49
CA PHE A 91 10.79 12.32 21.82
C PHE A 91 10.13 12.38 23.21
N GLY A 92 10.23 11.31 24.01
CA GLY A 92 9.65 11.28 25.35
C GLY A 92 8.12 11.27 25.37
N ILE A 93 7.48 10.80 24.30
CA ILE A 93 6.01 10.68 24.24
C ILE A 93 5.58 9.53 25.16
N PRO A 94 4.69 9.77 26.13
CA PRO A 94 4.19 8.74 27.01
C PRO A 94 3.54 7.59 26.24
N LYS A 95 3.76 6.34 26.67
CA LYS A 95 3.34 5.12 25.96
C LYS A 95 1.84 5.05 25.70
N GLU A 96 1.01 5.60 26.58
CA GLU A 96 -0.45 5.64 26.45
C GLU A 96 -0.87 6.41 25.18
N TYR A 97 -0.13 7.47 24.83
CA TYR A 97 -0.36 8.22 23.59
C TYR A 97 0.16 7.48 22.37
N ILE A 98 1.24 6.71 22.49
CA ILE A 98 1.73 5.85 21.40
C ILE A 98 0.68 4.78 21.09
N HIS A 99 0.17 4.07 22.11
CA HIS A 99 -0.92 3.09 21.95
C HIS A 99 -2.14 3.70 21.28
N SER A 100 -2.64 4.82 21.82
CA SER A 100 -3.83 5.47 21.29
C SER A 100 -3.63 6.05 19.89
N GLY A 101 -2.42 6.48 19.57
CA GLY A 101 -2.03 6.96 18.24
C GLY A 101 -2.06 5.84 17.20
N LEU A 102 -1.43 4.71 17.48
CA LEU A 102 -1.41 3.54 16.59
C LEU A 102 -2.81 2.95 16.37
N LEU A 103 -3.62 2.85 17.41
CA LEU A 103 -5.00 2.38 17.31
C LEU A 103 -5.86 3.27 16.38
N ARG A 104 -5.55 4.55 16.32
CA ARG A 104 -6.27 5.52 15.48
C ARG A 104 -5.51 5.90 14.21
N ALA A 105 -4.33 5.30 13.98
CA ALA A 105 -3.51 5.63 12.83
C ALA A 105 -4.29 5.40 11.52
N ARG A 106 -4.32 6.43 10.70
CA ARG A 106 -4.88 6.43 9.35
C ARG A 106 -4.01 7.34 8.49
N SER A 107 -3.80 6.95 7.26
CA SER A 107 -3.13 7.80 6.27
C SER A 107 -4.01 7.85 5.03
N SER A 108 -4.45 9.04 4.66
CA SER A 108 -5.35 9.20 3.51
C SER A 108 -4.72 8.64 2.24
N GLY A 109 -5.49 7.82 1.51
CA GLY A 109 -5.04 7.15 0.29
C GLY A 109 -3.94 6.10 0.49
N ARG A 110 -3.74 5.61 1.74
CA ARG A 110 -2.78 4.55 2.04
C ARG A 110 -3.42 3.46 2.86
N MET A 111 -3.42 2.25 2.31
CA MET A 111 -4.02 1.06 2.93
C MET A 111 -5.42 1.29 3.49
N GLU A 112 -6.22 2.12 2.80
CA GLU A 112 -7.61 2.33 3.19
C GLU A 112 -8.47 1.16 2.71
N LEU A 113 -9.05 0.42 3.66
CA LEU A 113 -9.92 -0.72 3.39
C LEU A 113 -11.39 -0.30 3.39
N TYR A 114 -12.08 -0.64 2.34
CA TYR A 114 -13.53 -0.51 2.17
C TYR A 114 -14.15 -1.87 1.87
N ALA A 115 -15.41 -2.06 2.26
CA ALA A 115 -16.09 -3.33 2.06
C ALA A 115 -17.55 -3.10 1.65
N SER A 116 -18.07 -3.95 0.76
CA SER A 116 -19.51 -4.09 0.55
C SER A 116 -20.20 -4.63 1.79
N LYS A 117 -21.50 -4.39 1.94
CA LYS A 117 -22.28 -4.86 3.11
C LYS A 117 -22.26 -6.38 3.25
N ASP A 118 -22.31 -7.09 2.14
CA ASP A 118 -22.25 -8.56 2.09
C ASP A 118 -20.82 -9.10 2.23
N LYS A 119 -19.82 -8.23 2.28
CA LYS A 119 -18.39 -8.57 2.33
C LYS A 119 -17.88 -9.42 1.16
N ASN A 120 -18.59 -9.48 0.05
CA ASN A 120 -18.11 -10.13 -1.15
C ASN A 120 -17.06 -9.29 -1.87
N ILE A 121 -17.15 -7.97 -1.77
CA ILE A 121 -16.16 -7.06 -2.33
C ILE A 121 -15.45 -6.31 -1.22
N LEU A 122 -14.13 -6.47 -1.19
CA LEU A 122 -13.21 -5.62 -0.42
C LEU A 122 -12.44 -4.75 -1.42
N ALA A 123 -12.15 -3.52 -1.05
CA ALA A 123 -11.31 -2.63 -1.85
C ALA A 123 -10.28 -1.96 -0.97
N ILE A 124 -9.02 -2.06 -1.35
CA ILE A 124 -7.90 -1.36 -0.72
C ILE A 124 -7.42 -0.27 -1.68
N VAL A 125 -7.42 0.95 -1.18
CA VAL A 125 -6.85 2.10 -1.87
C VAL A 125 -5.49 2.40 -1.26
N ASP A 126 -4.45 2.37 -2.11
CA ASP A 126 -3.07 2.59 -1.68
C ASP A 126 -2.26 3.43 -2.69
N TYR A 127 -1.23 4.08 -2.21
CA TYR A 127 -0.31 4.89 -3.02
C TYR A 127 0.88 4.09 -3.57
N ALA A 128 0.90 2.78 -3.44
CA ALA A 128 1.96 1.94 -3.99
C ALA A 128 2.14 2.19 -5.49
N HIS A 129 3.38 2.46 -5.92
CA HIS A 129 3.70 2.88 -7.29
C HIS A 129 5.12 2.47 -7.72
N ASN A 130 5.77 1.56 -7.03
CA ASN A 130 7.07 0.99 -7.39
C ASN A 130 7.10 -0.51 -7.08
N LYS A 131 8.12 -1.21 -7.60
CA LYS A 131 8.24 -2.67 -7.50
C LYS A 131 8.12 -3.17 -6.06
N LEU A 132 8.95 -2.64 -5.16
CA LEU A 132 9.01 -3.10 -3.77
C LEU A 132 7.67 -2.91 -3.04
N SER A 133 7.02 -1.74 -3.23
CA SER A 133 5.71 -1.48 -2.62
C SER A 133 4.62 -2.39 -3.19
N PHE A 134 4.65 -2.72 -4.49
CA PHE A 134 3.74 -3.69 -5.10
C PHE A 134 3.96 -5.09 -4.55
N GLU A 135 5.21 -5.57 -4.53
CA GLU A 135 5.54 -6.90 -3.99
C GLU A 135 5.07 -7.05 -2.54
N LYS A 136 5.37 -6.05 -1.69
CA LYS A 136 4.93 -6.06 -0.28
C LYS A 136 3.40 -6.00 -0.16
N LEU A 137 2.73 -5.14 -0.93
CA LEU A 137 1.27 -5.01 -0.92
C LEU A 137 0.60 -6.31 -1.36
N PHE A 138 0.94 -6.81 -2.55
CA PHE A 138 0.28 -7.98 -3.12
C PHE A 138 0.53 -9.26 -2.32
N SER A 139 1.76 -9.50 -1.87
CA SER A 139 2.08 -10.65 -1.03
C SER A 139 1.35 -10.59 0.31
N SER A 140 1.33 -9.44 0.98
CA SER A 140 0.62 -9.25 2.24
C SER A 140 -0.89 -9.45 2.07
N MET A 141 -1.48 -8.90 1.00
CA MET A 141 -2.91 -9.04 0.74
C MET A 141 -3.30 -10.47 0.39
N LYS A 142 -2.45 -11.20 -0.32
CA LYS A 142 -2.66 -12.62 -0.61
C LYS A 142 -2.64 -13.48 0.65
N GLU A 143 -1.76 -13.15 1.59
CA GLU A 143 -1.66 -13.83 2.89
C GLU A 143 -2.83 -13.47 3.83
N GLU A 144 -3.18 -12.18 3.89
CA GLU A 144 -4.22 -11.67 4.79
C GLU A 144 -5.65 -12.02 4.34
N TYR A 145 -5.87 -12.14 3.01
CA TYR A 145 -7.17 -12.40 2.40
C TYR A 145 -7.13 -13.59 1.45
N PRO A 146 -6.76 -14.81 1.92
CA PRO A 146 -6.52 -15.98 1.06
C PRO A 146 -7.77 -16.43 0.29
N ASP A 147 -8.96 -16.15 0.80
CA ASP A 147 -10.24 -16.53 0.19
C ASP A 147 -10.70 -15.56 -0.92
N TYR A 148 -10.03 -14.41 -1.07
CA TYR A 148 -10.41 -13.39 -2.03
C TYR A 148 -9.55 -13.47 -3.29
N ALA A 149 -10.21 -13.40 -4.44
CA ALA A 149 -9.50 -13.21 -5.72
C ALA A 149 -9.07 -11.75 -5.84
N ILE A 150 -7.78 -11.53 -6.08
CA ILE A 150 -7.24 -10.17 -6.26
C ILE A 150 -7.59 -9.68 -7.68
N VAL A 151 -8.12 -8.47 -7.77
CA VAL A 151 -8.26 -7.69 -9.00
C VAL A 151 -7.53 -6.38 -8.81
N SER A 152 -6.60 -6.04 -9.69
CA SER A 152 -5.80 -4.83 -9.55
C SER A 152 -6.16 -3.75 -10.55
N ILE A 153 -6.08 -2.49 -10.13
CA ILE A 153 -6.38 -1.30 -10.91
C ILE A 153 -5.23 -0.32 -10.71
N PHE A 154 -4.45 -0.05 -11.77
CA PHE A 154 -3.30 0.85 -11.69
C PHE A 154 -2.89 1.35 -13.06
N GLY A 155 -2.04 2.37 -13.08
CA GLY A 155 -1.36 2.89 -14.26
C GLY A 155 0.10 3.18 -13.99
N CYS A 156 0.74 3.86 -14.92
CA CYS A 156 2.09 4.40 -14.77
C CYS A 156 2.17 5.82 -15.35
N PRO A 157 3.05 6.68 -14.81
CA PRO A 157 3.22 8.03 -15.35
C PRO A 157 3.89 8.02 -16.72
N GLY A 158 3.50 9.00 -17.56
CA GLY A 158 4.09 9.16 -18.87
C GLY A 158 5.54 9.63 -18.84
N LYS A 159 6.38 9.07 -19.71
CA LYS A 159 7.80 9.43 -19.92
C LYS A 159 8.66 9.46 -18.65
N LYS A 160 8.23 8.79 -17.59
CA LYS A 160 8.96 8.70 -16.33
C LYS A 160 9.03 7.26 -15.86
N ALA A 161 10.19 6.90 -15.27
CA ALA A 161 10.38 5.62 -14.61
C ALA A 161 9.85 4.41 -15.42
N LEU A 162 10.20 4.31 -16.71
CA LEU A 162 9.72 3.29 -17.65
C LEU A 162 9.86 1.86 -17.11
N ILE A 163 10.88 1.60 -16.28
CA ILE A 163 11.10 0.33 -15.61
C ILE A 163 9.89 -0.10 -14.77
N ARG A 164 9.09 0.85 -14.26
CA ARG A 164 7.90 0.55 -13.47
C ARG A 164 6.86 -0.19 -14.28
N ARG A 165 6.70 0.11 -15.58
CA ARG A 165 5.71 -0.56 -16.44
C ARG A 165 5.93 -2.07 -16.44
N ARG A 166 7.20 -2.49 -16.60
CA ARG A 166 7.59 -3.90 -16.50
C ARG A 166 7.35 -4.43 -15.09
N ASP A 167 7.89 -3.76 -14.10
CA ASP A 167 7.92 -4.27 -12.73
C ASP A 167 6.52 -4.38 -12.14
N LEU A 168 5.66 -3.35 -12.32
CA LEU A 168 4.29 -3.35 -11.80
C LEU A 168 3.40 -4.33 -12.59
N GLY A 169 3.53 -4.35 -13.94
CA GLY A 169 2.79 -5.29 -14.79
C GLY A 169 3.11 -6.75 -14.42
N THR A 170 4.39 -7.07 -14.19
CA THR A 170 4.81 -8.40 -13.78
C THR A 170 4.21 -8.78 -12.42
N VAL A 171 4.36 -7.93 -11.40
CA VAL A 171 3.84 -8.24 -10.05
C VAL A 171 2.31 -8.34 -10.08
N ALA A 172 1.62 -7.36 -10.68
CA ALA A 172 0.17 -7.41 -10.76
C ALA A 172 -0.33 -8.67 -11.48
N GLY A 173 0.30 -9.04 -12.61
CA GLY A 173 -0.05 -10.24 -13.36
C GLY A 173 0.16 -11.54 -12.58
N GLN A 174 1.19 -11.61 -11.71
CA GLN A 174 1.46 -12.80 -10.89
C GLN A 174 0.43 -13.05 -9.80
N TYR A 175 -0.17 -12.00 -9.27
CA TYR A 175 -1.05 -12.09 -8.10
C TYR A 175 -2.54 -11.95 -8.43
N SER A 176 -2.88 -11.31 -9.55
CA SER A 176 -4.26 -10.93 -9.84
C SER A 176 -4.99 -11.98 -10.70
N LYS A 177 -6.29 -12.11 -10.45
CA LYS A 177 -7.23 -12.81 -11.34
C LYS A 177 -7.48 -11.98 -12.62
N LYS A 178 -7.45 -10.64 -12.51
CA LYS A 178 -7.62 -9.69 -13.61
C LYS A 178 -6.95 -8.37 -13.27
N VAL A 179 -6.46 -7.66 -14.29
CA VAL A 179 -5.84 -6.34 -14.19
C VAL A 179 -6.64 -5.34 -15.01
N TYR A 180 -6.92 -4.17 -14.44
CA TYR A 180 -7.42 -3.00 -15.15
C TYR A 180 -6.31 -1.96 -15.25
N LEU A 181 -5.95 -1.58 -16.47
CA LEU A 181 -4.93 -0.57 -16.76
C LEU A 181 -5.60 0.76 -17.04
N VAL A 182 -5.19 1.80 -16.31
CA VAL A 182 -5.84 3.10 -16.25
C VAL A 182 -4.86 4.25 -16.37
N ALA A 183 -5.34 5.48 -16.58
CA ALA A 183 -4.49 6.66 -16.54
C ALA A 183 -3.89 6.91 -15.15
N GLU A 184 -2.59 7.26 -15.12
CA GLU A 184 -1.87 7.76 -13.94
C GLU A 184 -0.88 8.83 -14.38
N ASP A 185 -1.28 10.10 -14.35
CA ASP A 185 -0.45 11.23 -14.75
C ASP A 185 0.28 11.05 -16.11
N PRO A 186 -0.43 10.74 -17.20
CA PRO A 186 0.17 10.39 -18.48
C PRO A 186 1.01 11.53 -19.09
N GLY A 187 0.75 12.78 -18.68
CA GLY A 187 1.42 13.94 -19.25
C GLY A 187 1.13 14.06 -20.75
N TYR A 188 2.18 14.04 -21.57
CA TYR A 188 2.06 14.11 -23.04
C TYR A 188 2.07 12.74 -23.72
N GLU A 189 2.13 11.65 -22.99
CA GLU A 189 2.13 10.30 -23.55
C GLU A 189 0.70 9.78 -23.62
N PRO A 190 0.27 9.19 -24.74
CA PRO A 190 -1.06 8.56 -24.81
C PRO A 190 -1.21 7.48 -23.74
N VAL A 191 -2.37 7.45 -23.07
CA VAL A 191 -2.65 6.44 -22.02
C VAL A 191 -2.65 5.04 -22.62
N GLU A 192 -3.10 4.90 -23.86
CA GLU A 192 -3.11 3.65 -24.61
C GLU A 192 -1.68 3.08 -24.71
N ASP A 193 -0.71 3.88 -25.17
CA ASP A 193 0.69 3.47 -25.32
C ASP A 193 1.30 3.02 -23.98
N ILE A 194 0.99 3.75 -22.89
CA ILE A 194 1.44 3.39 -21.55
C ILE A 194 0.83 2.05 -21.11
N SER A 195 -0.47 1.88 -21.37
CA SER A 195 -1.20 0.68 -21.00
C SER A 195 -0.74 -0.54 -21.80
N GLU A 196 -0.48 -0.39 -23.11
CA GLU A 196 0.08 -1.46 -23.94
C GLU A 196 1.47 -1.89 -23.45
N ASP A 197 2.32 -0.95 -23.08
CA ASP A 197 3.63 -1.23 -22.49
C ASP A 197 3.55 -2.02 -21.18
N ILE A 198 2.51 -1.79 -20.36
CA ILE A 198 2.28 -2.55 -19.13
C ILE A 198 1.68 -3.92 -19.46
N ALA A 199 0.70 -3.94 -20.37
CA ALA A 199 -0.09 -5.12 -20.72
C ALA A 199 0.76 -6.31 -21.15
N GLN A 200 1.83 -6.09 -21.92
CA GLN A 200 2.75 -7.19 -22.34
C GLN A 200 3.35 -7.97 -21.15
N TYR A 201 3.57 -7.29 -20.02
CA TYR A 201 4.12 -7.93 -18.82
C TYR A 201 3.04 -8.61 -17.97
N VAL A 202 1.80 -8.11 -18.02
CA VAL A 202 0.63 -8.78 -17.43
C VAL A 202 0.29 -10.04 -18.21
N GLU A 203 0.26 -9.95 -19.54
CA GLU A 203 -0.01 -11.06 -20.44
C GLU A 203 1.05 -12.18 -20.34
N ALA A 204 2.32 -11.81 -20.15
CA ALA A 204 3.41 -12.74 -19.91
C ALA A 204 3.22 -13.60 -18.63
N GLN A 205 2.36 -13.16 -17.71
CA GLN A 205 1.96 -13.93 -16.52
C GLN A 205 0.66 -14.72 -16.74
N ASN A 206 0.12 -14.78 -17.97
CA ASN A 206 -1.17 -15.36 -18.31
C ASN A 206 -2.35 -14.75 -17.54
N CYS A 207 -2.25 -13.49 -17.14
CA CYS A 207 -3.30 -12.77 -16.42
C CYS A 207 -4.17 -11.99 -17.43
N PRO A 208 -5.51 -12.13 -17.40
CA PRO A 208 -6.40 -11.29 -18.18
C PRO A 208 -6.29 -9.81 -17.78
N TYR A 209 -6.40 -8.93 -18.76
CA TYR A 209 -6.41 -7.50 -18.51
C TYR A 209 -7.44 -6.78 -19.35
N GLU A 210 -7.75 -5.56 -18.95
CA GLU A 210 -8.59 -4.62 -19.70
C GLU A 210 -8.00 -3.22 -19.56
N MET A 211 -8.01 -2.45 -20.65
CA MET A 211 -7.55 -1.07 -20.67
C MET A 211 -8.75 -0.14 -20.65
N ILE A 212 -8.89 0.65 -19.59
CA ILE A 212 -9.95 1.65 -19.44
C ILE A 212 -9.28 2.92 -18.95
N GLU A 213 -9.18 3.94 -19.79
CA GLU A 213 -8.47 5.18 -19.48
C GLU A 213 -8.99 5.84 -18.20
N ASP A 214 -10.31 5.97 -18.06
CA ASP A 214 -10.93 6.59 -16.87
C ASP A 214 -10.88 5.65 -15.66
N ARG A 215 -10.22 6.12 -14.58
CA ARG A 215 -10.06 5.34 -13.35
C ARG A 215 -11.40 5.02 -12.66
N GLY A 216 -12.33 5.96 -12.70
CA GLY A 216 -13.67 5.77 -12.11
C GLY A 216 -14.46 4.68 -12.83
N GLU A 217 -14.45 4.71 -14.17
CA GLU A 217 -15.10 3.66 -14.96
C GLU A 217 -14.42 2.30 -14.79
N ALA A 218 -13.10 2.25 -14.66
CA ALA A 218 -12.39 1.00 -14.39
C ALA A 218 -12.74 0.43 -13.01
N ILE A 219 -12.80 1.25 -11.96
CA ILE A 219 -13.21 0.85 -10.61
C ILE A 219 -14.66 0.34 -10.64
N LYS A 220 -15.55 1.03 -11.35
CA LYS A 220 -16.93 0.60 -11.54
C LYS A 220 -17.01 -0.76 -12.23
N ALA A 221 -16.34 -0.91 -13.38
CA ALA A 221 -16.30 -2.16 -14.14
C ALA A 221 -15.76 -3.34 -13.28
N ALA A 222 -14.72 -3.11 -12.49
CA ALA A 222 -14.15 -4.11 -11.60
C ALA A 222 -15.14 -4.55 -10.51
N ILE A 223 -15.91 -3.62 -9.92
CA ILE A 223 -16.94 -3.91 -8.92
C ILE A 223 -18.13 -4.65 -9.56
N GLU A 224 -18.56 -4.21 -10.75
CA GLU A 224 -19.72 -4.81 -11.45
C GLU A 224 -19.44 -6.20 -11.99
N SER A 225 -18.21 -6.47 -12.41
CA SER A 225 -17.77 -7.78 -12.91
C SER A 225 -17.26 -8.73 -11.82
N ALA A 226 -17.32 -8.34 -10.55
CA ALA A 226 -16.83 -9.15 -9.45
C ALA A 226 -17.63 -10.46 -9.30
N GLU A 227 -16.94 -11.58 -9.34
CA GLU A 227 -17.50 -12.92 -9.15
C GLU A 227 -17.03 -13.50 -7.82
N GLY A 228 -17.94 -13.65 -6.85
CA GLY A 228 -17.61 -14.15 -5.51
C GLY A 228 -16.74 -13.19 -4.70
N LYS A 229 -15.96 -13.73 -3.77
CA LYS A 229 -15.10 -12.91 -2.92
C LYS A 229 -13.96 -12.27 -3.73
N THR A 230 -14.01 -10.96 -3.88
CA THR A 230 -13.06 -10.17 -4.69
C THR A 230 -12.40 -9.09 -3.84
N LEU A 231 -11.09 -9.01 -3.90
CA LEU A 231 -10.28 -7.94 -3.31
C LEU A 231 -9.75 -7.02 -4.43
N LEU A 232 -10.27 -5.80 -4.50
CA LEU A 232 -9.77 -4.79 -5.40
C LEU A 232 -8.54 -4.11 -4.79
N LEU A 233 -7.44 -4.08 -5.51
CA LEU A 233 -6.26 -3.28 -5.17
C LEU A 233 -6.19 -2.09 -6.13
N VAL A 234 -6.60 -0.91 -5.64
CA VAL A 234 -6.59 0.34 -6.41
C VAL A 234 -5.36 1.13 -6.00
N THR A 235 -4.39 1.25 -6.90
CA THR A 235 -3.06 1.77 -6.55
C THR A 235 -2.60 2.91 -7.45
N GLY A 236 -1.57 3.62 -6.98
CA GLY A 236 -0.86 4.68 -7.70
C GLY A 236 -1.28 6.10 -7.30
N LYS A 237 -2.59 6.38 -7.21
CA LYS A 237 -3.12 7.73 -6.92
C LYS A 237 -3.61 7.88 -5.47
N GLY A 238 -4.16 6.84 -4.88
CA GLY A 238 -4.66 6.88 -3.49
C GLY A 238 -5.68 7.99 -3.26
N GLY A 239 -5.32 8.97 -2.43
CA GLY A 239 -6.17 10.14 -2.10
C GLY A 239 -6.01 11.35 -3.02
N GLU A 240 -5.23 11.27 -4.09
CA GLU A 240 -5.02 12.40 -5.00
C GLU A 240 -6.30 12.73 -5.79
N THR A 241 -6.61 14.04 -5.89
CA THR A 241 -7.82 14.56 -6.53
C THR A 241 -7.56 15.28 -7.85
N ARG A 242 -6.45 14.98 -8.48
CA ARG A 242 -6.05 15.56 -9.77
C ARG A 242 -5.19 14.60 -10.57
N GLN A 243 -5.26 14.75 -11.88
CA GLN A 243 -4.54 13.96 -12.87
C GLN A 243 -3.81 14.89 -13.83
N LYS A 244 -2.57 14.56 -14.18
CA LYS A 244 -1.77 15.37 -15.09
C LYS A 244 -1.98 14.92 -16.54
N TYR A 245 -2.50 15.82 -17.37
CA TYR A 245 -2.56 15.70 -18.82
C TYR A 245 -1.76 16.84 -19.46
N GLY A 246 -0.83 16.53 -20.32
CA GLY A 246 0.11 17.52 -20.85
C GLY A 246 0.90 18.21 -19.75
N SER A 247 0.81 19.55 -19.69
CA SER A 247 1.36 20.39 -18.62
C SER A 247 0.37 20.70 -17.51
N GLU A 248 -0.89 20.36 -17.67
CA GLU A 248 -1.97 20.77 -16.77
C GLU A 248 -2.38 19.67 -15.80
N TYR A 249 -2.87 20.08 -14.62
CA TYR A 249 -3.50 19.19 -13.66
C TYR A 249 -5.02 19.39 -13.71
N LEU A 250 -5.73 18.36 -14.13
CA LEU A 250 -7.18 18.34 -14.14
C LEU A 250 -7.72 17.76 -12.84
N ASN A 251 -8.72 18.42 -12.25
CA ASN A 251 -9.37 17.91 -11.04
C ASN A 251 -10.20 16.65 -11.39
N CYS A 252 -10.12 15.64 -10.56
CA CYS A 252 -10.90 14.43 -10.63
C CYS A 252 -11.23 13.95 -9.20
N PRO A 253 -12.27 13.12 -9.01
CA PRO A 253 -12.43 12.42 -7.75
C PRO A 253 -11.22 11.52 -7.43
N SER A 254 -10.92 11.35 -6.15
CA SER A 254 -9.91 10.41 -5.70
C SER A 254 -10.37 8.95 -5.87
N ASP A 255 -9.41 8.01 -5.86
CA ASP A 255 -9.74 6.58 -5.87
C ASP A 255 -10.65 6.20 -4.68
N VAL A 256 -10.45 6.85 -3.53
CA VAL A 256 -11.30 6.68 -2.34
C VAL A 256 -12.75 7.07 -2.61
N GLU A 257 -12.98 8.20 -3.27
CA GLU A 257 -14.32 8.68 -3.59
C GLU A 257 -15.01 7.75 -4.61
N TYR A 258 -14.29 7.29 -5.63
CA TYR A 258 -14.81 6.32 -6.60
C TYR A 258 -15.19 5.00 -5.94
N VAL A 259 -14.31 4.42 -5.13
CA VAL A 259 -14.55 3.16 -4.41
C VAL A 259 -15.77 3.26 -3.51
N LYS A 260 -15.88 4.33 -2.71
CA LYS A 260 -17.05 4.55 -1.84
C LYS A 260 -18.36 4.65 -2.63
N LYS A 261 -18.34 5.42 -3.72
CA LYS A 261 -19.50 5.59 -4.58
C LYS A 261 -19.97 4.26 -5.16
N TYR A 262 -19.08 3.52 -5.80
CA TYR A 262 -19.49 2.32 -6.54
C TYR A 262 -19.75 1.11 -5.62
N LEU A 263 -19.14 1.02 -4.44
CA LEU A 263 -19.57 0.05 -3.42
C LEU A 263 -20.96 0.35 -2.88
N ALA A 264 -21.31 1.63 -2.70
CA ALA A 264 -22.66 2.00 -2.29
C ALA A 264 -23.70 1.66 -3.36
N GLU A 265 -23.39 1.90 -4.65
CA GLU A 265 -24.26 1.52 -5.78
C GLU A 265 -24.41 -0.02 -5.88
N TYR A 266 -23.34 -0.78 -5.65
CA TYR A 266 -23.38 -2.25 -5.58
C TYR A 266 -24.31 -2.72 -4.45
N ASP A 267 -24.17 -2.15 -3.26
CA ASP A 267 -24.97 -2.51 -2.09
C ASP A 267 -26.48 -2.25 -2.31
N VAL A 268 -26.84 -1.17 -3.03
CA VAL A 268 -28.24 -0.88 -3.39
C VAL A 268 -28.78 -1.95 -4.32
N ARG A 269 -28.05 -2.27 -5.39
CA ARG A 269 -28.45 -3.31 -6.37
C ARG A 269 -28.66 -4.67 -5.69
N LYS A 270 -27.77 -5.04 -4.77
CA LYS A 270 -27.87 -6.32 -4.03
C LYS A 270 -29.02 -6.38 -3.03
N CYS A 271 -29.58 -5.25 -2.65
CA CYS A 271 -30.79 -5.21 -1.83
C CYS A 271 -32.10 -5.33 -2.66
N GLU A 272 -32.02 -5.11 -3.98
CA GLU A 272 -33.15 -5.18 -4.90
C GLU A 272 -33.28 -6.57 -5.59
N GLU A 273 -32.22 -7.38 -5.58
CA GLU A 273 -32.21 -8.80 -6.00
C GLU A 273 -32.72 -9.76 -4.91
#